data_dd3fc2790585013a5600345ea0423f1c
#
_entry.id   dd3fc2790585013a5600345ea0423f1c
#
_cell.length_a   1.000
_cell.length_b   1.000
_cell.length_c   1.000
_cell.angle_alpha   90.00
_cell.angle_beta   90.00
_cell.angle_gamma   90.00
#
_symmetry.space_group_name_H-M   'P 1'
#
loop_
_entity.id
_entity.type
_entity.pdbx_description
1 polymer ?
#
loop_
_entity_poly.entity_id
_entity_poly.type
_entity_poly.pdbx_seq_one_letter_code
_entity_poly.pdbx_strand_id
1 'polypeptide(L)'
;MLRGLRKASQLFVPMIWTLIEMRRQTGFGLSEMLISLFLASIITITLTQIYIRSKPQYLKAQELLEINFDLLWISDLLSGSIRKAGFTPCLSVEKLKTYDSRHAEREIINFQIENMPQAQLRINRMSDVYTEVINFMSPTQVVIQEPVISNIKHPLIISDCRHAEVHTVSKIDKLNNGYQITLKKPLKFRYDEIAYLGEWLEETWFTKQNEKCEKTLHYKLFQTEELSPLIHEFYVARRIVKQRPVLDFTIGSDKEKFRKISVSVRNL
;
A
#
# COMPACT_ATOMS: atom_id res chain seq x y z
N MET A 1 -51.05 17.76 15.52
CA MET A 1 -51.11 16.59 16.44
C MET A 1 -49.84 16.46 17.26
N LEU A 2 -49.37 17.54 17.94
CA LEU A 2 -48.13 17.57 18.74
C LEU A 2 -48.27 18.52 19.93
N ARG A 3 -49.32 18.41 20.74
CA ARG A 3 -49.56 19.22 21.96
C ARG A 3 -49.80 18.38 23.24
N GLY A 4 -49.55 17.06 23.20
CA GLY A 4 -49.89 16.16 24.33
C GLY A 4 -48.69 15.66 25.18
N LEU A 5 -47.44 15.88 24.78
CA LEU A 5 -46.27 15.26 25.44
C LEU A 5 -45.45 16.18 26.38
N ARG A 6 -45.90 17.43 26.62
CA ARG A 6 -45.16 18.37 27.48
C ARG A 6 -45.70 18.49 28.92
N LYS A 7 -46.72 17.74 29.32
CA LYS A 7 -47.29 17.81 30.68
C LYS A 7 -46.92 16.65 31.60
N ALA A 8 -46.32 15.59 31.09
CA ALA A 8 -45.97 14.40 31.91
C ALA A 8 -44.58 14.47 32.59
N SER A 9 -43.68 15.37 32.16
CA SER A 9 -42.33 15.44 32.71
C SER A 9 -42.16 16.38 33.89
N GLN A 10 -43.17 17.19 34.26
CA GLN A 10 -43.04 18.15 35.36
C GLN A 10 -43.57 17.63 36.70
N LEU A 11 -44.21 16.45 36.76
CA LEU A 11 -44.76 15.90 37.98
C LEU A 11 -43.90 14.84 38.66
N PHE A 12 -42.84 14.33 37.99
CA PHE A 12 -41.97 13.29 38.55
C PHE A 12 -40.71 13.81 39.28
N VAL A 13 -40.31 15.03 39.07
CA VAL A 13 -39.05 15.58 39.63
C VAL A 13 -39.21 16.00 41.13
N PRO A 14 -40.33 16.55 41.63
CA PRO A 14 -40.42 16.91 43.02
C PRO A 14 -40.60 15.73 43.99
N MET A 15 -41.02 14.57 43.52
CA MET A 15 -41.32 13.45 44.42
C MET A 15 -40.07 12.64 44.81
N ILE A 16 -38.99 12.73 44.03
CA ILE A 16 -37.71 12.09 44.35
C ILE A 16 -36.89 12.93 45.35
N TRP A 17 -37.02 14.24 45.30
CA TRP A 17 -36.30 15.14 46.23
C TRP A 17 -36.87 15.09 47.65
N THR A 18 -38.17 14.84 47.86
CA THR A 18 -38.77 14.74 49.19
C THR A 18 -38.50 13.45 49.96
N LEU A 19 -38.04 12.39 49.25
CA LEU A 19 -37.65 11.13 49.89
C LEU A 19 -36.19 11.09 50.35
N ILE A 20 -35.38 12.08 49.95
CA ILE A 20 -33.94 12.17 50.32
C ILE A 20 -33.76 12.96 51.63
N GLU A 21 -34.77 13.72 52.09
CA GLU A 21 -34.61 14.73 53.17
C GLU A 21 -34.93 14.25 54.59
N MET A 22 -35.23 12.97 54.78
CA MET A 22 -35.48 12.41 56.12
C MET A 22 -34.63 11.16 56.45
N ARG A 23 -33.37 11.18 56.15
CA ARG A 23 -32.43 10.26 56.79
C ARG A 23 -31.65 11.02 57.85
N ARG A 24 -32.11 10.83 59.12
CA ARG A 24 -31.30 11.22 60.30
C ARG A 24 -29.84 10.77 60.02
N GLN A 25 -28.90 11.69 60.04
CA GLN A 25 -27.52 11.38 60.06
C GLN A 25 -27.15 10.69 61.36
N THR A 26 -27.35 9.36 61.36
CA THR A 26 -26.69 8.52 62.35
C THR A 26 -25.21 8.52 62.02
N GLY A 27 -24.40 8.99 62.91
CA GLY A 27 -22.95 9.00 62.70
C GLY A 27 -22.43 7.63 62.32
N PHE A 28 -21.57 7.55 61.31
CA PHE A 28 -20.94 6.30 60.86
C PHE A 28 -20.24 5.64 62.06
N GLY A 29 -20.66 4.44 62.39
CA GLY A 29 -20.02 3.63 63.43
C GLY A 29 -18.63 3.19 63.00
N LEU A 30 -17.69 3.11 63.90
CA LEU A 30 -16.31 2.71 63.66
C LEU A 30 -16.26 1.30 62.98
N SER A 31 -17.21 0.41 63.30
CA SER A 31 -17.40 -0.89 62.70
C SER A 31 -17.80 -0.82 61.23
N GLU A 32 -18.66 0.12 60.83
CA GLU A 32 -19.06 0.29 59.42
C GLU A 32 -17.90 0.81 58.54
N MET A 33 -17.06 1.69 59.08
CA MET A 33 -15.83 2.14 58.44
C MET A 33 -14.85 0.98 58.19
N LEU A 34 -14.65 0.11 59.17
CA LEU A 34 -13.77 -1.03 59.07
C LEU A 34 -14.27 -2.04 58.03
N ILE A 35 -15.58 -2.33 58.03
CA ILE A 35 -16.18 -3.23 57.04
C ILE A 35 -16.06 -2.66 55.62
N SER A 36 -16.33 -1.37 55.45
CA SER A 36 -16.21 -0.73 54.14
C SER A 36 -14.78 -0.72 53.60
N LEU A 37 -13.78 -0.43 54.46
CA LEU A 37 -12.36 -0.52 54.10
C LEU A 37 -11.93 -1.96 53.73
N PHE A 38 -12.41 -2.95 54.48
CA PHE A 38 -12.14 -4.37 54.19
C PHE A 38 -12.72 -4.77 52.84
N LEU A 39 -13.98 -4.43 52.53
CA LEU A 39 -14.61 -4.71 51.25
C LEU A 39 -13.89 -3.96 50.11
N ALA A 40 -13.54 -2.68 50.30
CA ALA A 40 -12.80 -1.91 49.33
C ALA A 40 -11.43 -2.53 49.01
N SER A 41 -10.74 -3.05 50.03
CA SER A 41 -9.45 -3.74 49.83
C SER A 41 -9.57 -5.01 49.02
N ILE A 42 -10.57 -5.84 49.24
CA ILE A 42 -10.84 -7.07 48.46
C ILE A 42 -11.14 -6.70 47.00
N ILE A 43 -11.98 -5.69 46.76
CA ILE A 43 -12.32 -5.23 45.40
C ILE A 43 -11.07 -4.73 44.69
N THR A 44 -10.24 -3.92 45.36
CA THR A 44 -9.01 -3.40 44.77
C THR A 44 -8.02 -4.50 44.42
N ILE A 45 -7.83 -5.49 45.30
CA ILE A 45 -6.96 -6.63 45.04
C ILE A 45 -7.45 -7.44 43.83
N THR A 46 -8.74 -7.74 43.76
CA THR A 46 -9.32 -8.48 42.63
C THR A 46 -9.23 -7.74 41.32
N LEU A 47 -9.51 -6.44 41.31
CA LEU A 47 -9.37 -5.61 40.10
C LEU A 47 -7.91 -5.53 39.63
N THR A 48 -6.98 -5.39 40.57
CA THR A 48 -5.54 -5.38 40.27
C THR A 48 -5.08 -6.71 39.65
N GLN A 49 -5.53 -7.83 40.19
CA GLN A 49 -5.21 -9.16 39.65
C GLN A 49 -5.78 -9.37 38.24
N ILE A 50 -7.03 -8.93 37.97
CA ILE A 50 -7.63 -8.98 36.65
C ILE A 50 -6.84 -8.11 35.68
N TYR A 51 -6.46 -6.89 36.07
CA TYR A 51 -5.67 -5.99 35.24
C TYR A 51 -4.30 -6.59 34.87
N ILE A 52 -3.55 -7.10 35.85
CA ILE A 52 -2.22 -7.71 35.64
C ILE A 52 -2.31 -8.91 34.69
N ARG A 53 -3.38 -9.71 34.76
CA ARG A 53 -3.56 -10.87 33.89
C ARG A 53 -4.06 -10.51 32.50
N SER A 54 -4.90 -9.51 32.35
CA SER A 54 -5.50 -9.13 31.06
C SER A 54 -4.57 -8.24 30.21
N LYS A 55 -3.72 -7.43 30.83
CA LYS A 55 -2.80 -6.53 30.13
C LYS A 55 -1.88 -7.25 29.12
N PRO A 56 -1.16 -8.33 29.47
CA PRO A 56 -0.29 -9.03 28.52
C PRO A 56 -1.07 -9.72 27.41
N GLN A 57 -2.28 -10.20 27.69
CA GLN A 57 -3.15 -10.78 26.66
C GLN A 57 -3.62 -9.72 25.66
N TYR A 58 -3.97 -8.53 26.14
CA TYR A 58 -4.33 -7.40 25.31
C TYR A 58 -3.16 -6.96 24.40
N LEU A 59 -1.96 -6.79 24.96
CA LEU A 59 -0.77 -6.43 24.18
C LEU A 59 -0.44 -7.48 23.10
N LYS A 60 -0.54 -8.77 23.45
CA LYS A 60 -0.35 -9.84 22.46
C LYS A 60 -1.41 -9.85 21.37
N ALA A 61 -2.66 -9.58 21.73
CA ALA A 61 -3.75 -9.46 20.75
C ALA A 61 -3.53 -8.25 19.81
N GLN A 62 -3.07 -7.13 20.33
CA GLN A 62 -2.74 -5.94 19.55
C GLN A 62 -1.59 -6.24 18.57
N GLU A 63 -0.50 -6.84 19.01
CA GLU A 63 0.64 -7.24 18.16
C GLU A 63 0.18 -8.18 17.02
N LEU A 64 -0.69 -9.16 17.35
CA LEU A 64 -1.24 -10.07 16.35
C LEU A 64 -2.12 -9.35 15.32
N LEU A 65 -2.89 -8.36 15.74
CA LEU A 65 -3.71 -7.55 14.84
C LEU A 65 -2.84 -6.71 13.91
N GLU A 66 -1.78 -6.09 14.43
CA GLU A 66 -0.83 -5.29 13.63
C GLU A 66 -0.15 -6.15 12.56
N ILE A 67 0.38 -7.33 12.93
CA ILE A 67 1.00 -8.27 11.98
C ILE A 67 -0.02 -8.70 10.90
N ASN A 68 -1.24 -9.06 11.29
CA ASN A 68 -2.25 -9.49 10.33
C ASN A 68 -2.69 -8.35 9.39
N PHE A 69 -2.78 -7.13 9.91
CA PHE A 69 -3.09 -5.97 9.11
C PHE A 69 -2.00 -5.71 8.06
N ASP A 70 -0.73 -5.72 8.47
CA ASP A 70 0.41 -5.55 7.57
C ASP A 70 0.47 -6.65 6.50
N LEU A 71 0.27 -7.91 6.90
CA LEU A 71 0.21 -9.03 5.96
C LEU A 71 -0.91 -8.87 4.92
N LEU A 72 -2.07 -8.40 5.33
CA LEU A 72 -3.22 -8.16 4.43
C LEU A 72 -2.93 -7.02 3.47
N TRP A 73 -2.53 -5.86 4.00
CA TRP A 73 -2.29 -4.66 3.22
C TRP A 73 -1.15 -4.84 2.22
N ILE A 74 -0.01 -5.38 2.65
CA ILE A 74 1.15 -5.65 1.78
C ILE A 74 0.81 -6.69 0.72
N SER A 75 0.02 -7.72 1.08
CA SER A 75 -0.44 -8.73 0.13
C SER A 75 -1.30 -8.12 -0.97
N ASP A 76 -2.19 -7.19 -0.63
CA ASP A 76 -3.07 -6.53 -1.59
C ASP A 76 -2.28 -5.58 -2.50
N LEU A 77 -1.38 -4.78 -1.92
CA LEU A 77 -0.50 -3.88 -2.65
C LEU A 77 0.38 -4.65 -3.66
N LEU A 78 1.06 -5.70 -3.21
CA LEU A 78 1.91 -6.54 -4.07
C LEU A 78 1.10 -7.26 -5.15
N SER A 79 -0.09 -7.77 -4.80
CA SER A 79 -0.99 -8.41 -5.78
C SER A 79 -1.44 -7.43 -6.86
N GLY A 80 -1.72 -6.18 -6.48
CA GLY A 80 -2.05 -5.09 -7.39
C GLY A 80 -0.91 -4.81 -8.37
N SER A 81 0.32 -4.68 -7.87
CA SER A 81 1.52 -4.47 -8.69
C SER A 81 1.78 -5.64 -9.64
N ILE A 82 1.70 -6.88 -9.16
CA ILE A 82 1.91 -8.09 -10.00
C ILE A 82 0.88 -8.14 -11.13
N ARG A 83 -0.39 -7.84 -10.87
CA ARG A 83 -1.43 -7.86 -11.90
C ARG A 83 -1.19 -6.85 -13.01
N LYS A 84 -0.52 -5.75 -12.71
CA LYS A 84 -0.19 -4.66 -13.64
C LYS A 84 1.19 -4.82 -14.29
N ALA A 85 1.95 -5.86 -13.96
CA ALA A 85 3.26 -6.09 -14.54
C ALA A 85 3.19 -6.07 -16.08
N GLY A 86 4.10 -5.31 -16.71
CA GLY A 86 4.14 -5.15 -18.16
C GLY A 86 3.00 -4.33 -18.77
N PHE A 87 2.23 -3.61 -17.98
CA PHE A 87 1.11 -2.82 -18.48
C PHE A 87 1.55 -1.73 -19.45
N THR A 88 0.89 -1.68 -20.60
CA THR A 88 0.72 -0.53 -21.49
C THR A 88 -0.72 -0.46 -21.97
N PRO A 89 -1.22 0.70 -22.47
CA PRO A 89 -2.64 0.87 -22.81
C PRO A 89 -3.19 -0.09 -23.87
N CYS A 90 -2.34 -0.54 -24.79
CA CYS A 90 -2.78 -1.41 -25.88
C CYS A 90 -2.50 -2.90 -25.60
N LEU A 91 -1.24 -3.28 -25.47
CA LEU A 91 -0.81 -4.65 -25.23
C LEU A 91 0.29 -4.68 -24.15
N SER A 92 0.47 -5.83 -23.52
CA SER A 92 1.61 -6.00 -22.60
C SER A 92 2.96 -5.84 -23.30
N VAL A 93 3.95 -5.30 -22.61
CA VAL A 93 5.32 -5.15 -23.13
C VAL A 93 5.90 -6.46 -23.70
N GLU A 94 5.51 -7.63 -23.20
CA GLU A 94 5.96 -8.92 -23.72
C GLU A 94 5.47 -9.23 -25.16
N LYS A 95 4.41 -8.57 -25.60
CA LYS A 95 3.83 -8.73 -26.95
C LYS A 95 4.28 -7.66 -27.93
N LEU A 96 5.02 -6.69 -27.45
CA LEU A 96 5.50 -5.55 -28.23
C LEU A 96 6.97 -5.75 -28.60
N LYS A 97 7.40 -5.11 -29.68
CA LYS A 97 8.83 -4.90 -29.93
C LYS A 97 9.31 -3.80 -29.01
N THR A 98 10.20 -4.13 -28.08
CA THR A 98 10.61 -3.23 -27.02
C THR A 98 12.03 -2.73 -27.18
N TYR A 99 12.31 -1.53 -26.63
CA TYR A 99 13.60 -0.92 -26.61
C TYR A 99 13.78 -0.04 -25.38
N ASP A 100 14.84 -0.27 -24.62
CA ASP A 100 15.22 0.62 -23.53
C ASP A 100 16.45 1.44 -23.92
N SER A 101 16.25 2.72 -24.18
CA SER A 101 17.32 3.63 -24.56
C SER A 101 18.36 3.89 -23.46
N ARG A 102 18.04 3.56 -22.21
CA ARG A 102 18.89 3.77 -21.04
C ARG A 102 19.93 2.68 -20.86
N HIS A 103 19.59 1.44 -21.21
CA HIS A 103 20.35 0.23 -20.88
C HIS A 103 20.81 -0.53 -22.11
N ALA A 104 21.77 0.02 -22.88
CA ALA A 104 22.46 -0.68 -23.97
C ALA A 104 21.54 -1.50 -24.90
N GLU A 105 20.38 -0.94 -25.26
CA GLU A 105 19.41 -1.53 -26.18
C GLU A 105 18.76 -2.85 -25.69
N ARG A 106 18.60 -3.02 -24.39
CA ARG A 106 17.95 -4.22 -23.85
C ARG A 106 16.45 -4.19 -24.11
N GLU A 107 15.90 -5.39 -24.25
CA GLU A 107 14.44 -5.58 -24.24
C GLU A 107 13.87 -5.21 -22.87
N ILE A 108 12.66 -4.67 -22.87
CA ILE A 108 11.94 -4.31 -21.64
C ILE A 108 11.32 -5.60 -21.08
N ILE A 109 11.63 -5.88 -19.81
CA ILE A 109 11.11 -7.05 -19.09
C ILE A 109 9.98 -6.60 -18.18
N ASN A 110 8.88 -7.33 -18.13
CA ASN A 110 7.72 -7.03 -17.29
C ASN A 110 8.00 -7.25 -15.79
N PHE A 111 8.67 -8.36 -15.43
CA PHE A 111 9.12 -8.63 -14.06
C PHE A 111 10.38 -9.50 -14.04
N GLN A 112 11.16 -9.37 -12.97
CA GLN A 112 12.37 -10.16 -12.71
C GLN A 112 12.35 -10.63 -11.27
N ILE A 113 12.69 -11.90 -11.06
CA ILE A 113 12.77 -12.52 -9.73
C ILE A 113 14.22 -12.92 -9.48
N GLU A 114 14.76 -12.51 -8.35
CA GLU A 114 16.06 -12.91 -7.84
C GLU A 114 15.86 -13.42 -6.41
N ASN A 115 16.35 -14.62 -6.10
CA ASN A 115 16.16 -15.23 -4.78
C ASN A 115 17.46 -15.36 -3.99
N MET A 116 18.61 -15.10 -4.59
CA MET A 116 19.92 -15.18 -3.92
C MET A 116 20.77 -13.95 -4.27
N PRO A 117 21.49 -13.38 -3.31
CA PRO A 117 21.55 -13.71 -1.89
C PRO A 117 20.32 -13.28 -1.08
N GLN A 118 19.47 -12.41 -1.63
CA GLN A 118 18.23 -11.93 -1.02
C GLN A 118 17.09 -12.01 -2.02
N ALA A 119 15.90 -12.37 -1.54
CA ALA A 119 14.72 -12.39 -2.38
C ALA A 119 14.36 -10.98 -2.83
N GLN A 120 14.27 -10.80 -4.14
CA GLN A 120 13.91 -9.55 -4.79
C GLN A 120 12.95 -9.81 -5.94
N LEU A 121 11.89 -9.02 -6.00
CA LEU A 121 10.96 -8.97 -7.13
C LEU A 121 11.00 -7.56 -7.72
N ARG A 122 11.36 -7.45 -8.98
CA ARG A 122 11.25 -6.22 -9.76
C ARG A 122 10.04 -6.32 -10.68
N ILE A 123 9.20 -5.31 -10.70
CA ILE A 123 8.00 -5.21 -11.55
C ILE A 123 8.10 -3.92 -12.34
N ASN A 124 7.99 -4.02 -13.65
CA ASN A 124 8.07 -2.89 -14.56
C ASN A 124 6.73 -2.70 -15.27
N ARG A 125 6.27 -1.46 -15.36
CA ARG A 125 5.00 -1.12 -16.01
C ARG A 125 4.91 0.36 -16.36
N MET A 126 4.02 0.70 -17.26
CA MET A 126 3.59 2.07 -17.46
C MET A 126 2.70 2.53 -16.30
N SER A 127 2.75 3.80 -15.96
CA SER A 127 1.84 4.43 -14.99
C SER A 127 0.39 4.28 -15.45
N ASP A 128 -0.54 4.28 -14.47
CA ASP A 128 -1.98 4.34 -14.76
C ASP A 128 -2.40 5.73 -15.30
N VAL A 129 -1.55 6.75 -15.10
CA VAL A 129 -1.70 8.08 -15.66
C VAL A 129 -0.86 8.17 -16.93
N TYR A 130 -1.53 8.21 -18.07
CA TYR A 130 -0.92 8.32 -19.40
C TYR A 130 -1.78 9.19 -20.30
N THR A 131 -1.21 9.68 -21.40
CA THR A 131 -1.89 10.50 -22.40
C THR A 131 -1.58 10.03 -23.81
N GLU A 132 -2.45 10.38 -24.75
CA GLU A 132 -2.15 10.17 -26.16
C GLU A 132 -1.11 11.18 -26.65
N VAL A 133 -0.26 10.71 -27.54
CA VAL A 133 0.71 11.56 -28.25
C VAL A 133 -0.03 12.27 -29.39
N ILE A 134 0.00 13.61 -29.38
CA ILE A 134 -0.64 14.42 -30.44
C ILE A 134 0.18 14.35 -31.73
N ASN A 135 1.51 14.54 -31.60
CA ASN A 135 2.38 14.60 -32.77
C ASN A 135 3.84 14.31 -32.37
N PHE A 136 4.60 13.76 -33.31
CA PHE A 136 6.05 13.61 -33.26
C PHE A 136 6.68 14.68 -34.15
N MET A 137 7.18 15.76 -33.55
CA MET A 137 7.80 16.87 -34.31
C MET A 137 9.17 16.49 -34.88
N SER A 138 9.90 15.63 -34.16
CA SER A 138 11.21 15.09 -34.58
C SER A 138 11.43 13.75 -33.88
N PRO A 139 12.46 12.98 -34.26
CA PRO A 139 12.81 11.74 -33.55
C PRO A 139 13.10 11.91 -32.04
N THR A 140 13.31 13.14 -31.57
CA THR A 140 13.59 13.45 -30.17
C THR A 140 12.49 14.31 -29.51
N GLN A 141 11.44 14.71 -30.24
CA GLN A 141 10.44 15.66 -29.73
C GLN A 141 9.03 15.11 -29.91
N VAL A 142 8.33 15.01 -28.80
CA VAL A 142 6.97 14.47 -28.70
C VAL A 142 6.05 15.53 -28.11
N VAL A 143 4.87 15.72 -28.69
CA VAL A 143 3.86 16.67 -28.20
C VAL A 143 2.72 15.90 -27.58
N ILE A 144 2.31 16.31 -26.39
CA ILE A 144 1.20 15.76 -25.62
C ILE A 144 0.25 16.88 -25.16
N GLN A 145 -0.99 16.54 -24.86
CA GLN A 145 -1.98 17.51 -24.41
C GLN A 145 -1.85 17.84 -22.92
N GLU A 146 -1.72 16.83 -22.09
CA GLU A 146 -1.69 16.97 -20.64
C GLU A 146 -0.35 16.48 -20.06
N PRO A 147 0.16 17.13 -19.00
CA PRO A 147 1.41 16.69 -18.37
C PRO A 147 1.15 15.42 -17.57
N VAL A 148 1.71 14.32 -18.01
CA VAL A 148 1.63 13.00 -17.32
C VAL A 148 2.92 12.63 -16.59
N ILE A 149 3.90 13.54 -16.58
CA ILE A 149 5.21 13.33 -15.98
C ILE A 149 5.30 14.19 -14.73
N SER A 150 5.43 13.52 -13.58
CA SER A 150 5.55 14.19 -12.28
C SER A 150 6.95 14.81 -12.07
N ASN A 151 7.99 14.19 -12.64
CA ASN A 151 9.36 14.65 -12.50
C ASN A 151 10.17 14.34 -13.76
N ILE A 152 10.92 15.32 -14.26
CA ILE A 152 11.80 15.18 -15.44
C ILE A 152 12.89 14.09 -15.29
N LYS A 153 13.22 13.70 -14.05
CA LYS A 153 14.18 12.64 -13.76
C LYS A 153 13.58 11.23 -13.93
N HIS A 154 12.27 11.12 -13.94
CA HIS A 154 11.60 9.83 -14.11
C HIS A 154 11.67 9.41 -15.56
N PRO A 155 11.94 8.12 -15.83
CA PRO A 155 11.88 7.59 -17.18
C PRO A 155 10.45 7.59 -17.68
N LEU A 156 10.29 7.74 -18.97
CA LEU A 156 9.00 7.63 -19.63
C LEU A 156 8.98 6.46 -20.61
N ILE A 157 7.81 5.95 -20.89
CA ILE A 157 7.56 4.99 -21.93
C ILE A 157 6.63 5.58 -22.98
N ILE A 158 6.95 5.35 -24.25
CA ILE A 158 6.10 5.61 -25.38
C ILE A 158 5.72 4.25 -25.97
N SER A 159 4.43 4.00 -26.15
CA SER A 159 3.96 2.72 -26.68
C SER A 159 2.77 2.89 -27.63
N ASP A 160 2.75 2.07 -28.66
CA ASP A 160 1.58 1.79 -29.52
C ASP A 160 1.17 0.32 -29.36
N CYS A 161 0.40 -0.21 -30.30
CA CYS A 161 0.01 -1.63 -30.31
C CYS A 161 1.08 -2.58 -30.92
N ARG A 162 2.26 -2.08 -31.28
CA ARG A 162 3.35 -2.84 -31.92
C ARG A 162 4.69 -2.66 -31.21
N HIS A 163 4.95 -1.45 -30.69
CA HIS A 163 6.24 -1.04 -30.17
C HIS A 163 6.11 -0.41 -28.79
N ALA A 164 7.16 -0.48 -28.00
CA ALA A 164 7.31 0.28 -26.78
C ALA A 164 8.78 0.66 -26.55
N GLU A 165 9.01 1.93 -26.23
CA GLU A 165 10.33 2.47 -25.95
C GLU A 165 10.39 3.21 -24.64
N VAL A 166 11.42 2.91 -23.84
CA VAL A 166 11.70 3.64 -22.60
C VAL A 166 12.81 4.66 -22.83
N HIS A 167 12.54 5.91 -22.47
CA HIS A 167 13.42 7.04 -22.66
C HIS A 167 13.61 7.87 -21.40
N THR A 168 14.70 8.64 -21.38
CA THR A 168 14.95 9.68 -20.39
C THR A 168 14.60 11.04 -21.01
N VAL A 169 13.92 11.87 -20.23
CA VAL A 169 13.56 13.23 -20.63
C VAL A 169 14.77 14.15 -20.49
N SER A 170 14.96 15.04 -21.46
CA SER A 170 15.94 16.12 -21.41
C SER A 170 15.28 17.42 -20.97
N LYS A 171 14.11 17.75 -21.54
CA LYS A 171 13.41 19.00 -21.31
C LYS A 171 11.91 18.82 -21.51
N ILE A 172 11.11 19.64 -20.81
CA ILE A 172 9.67 19.77 -21.01
C ILE A 172 9.38 21.24 -21.20
N ASP A 173 8.79 21.59 -22.34
CA ASP A 173 8.38 22.95 -22.67
C ASP A 173 6.87 23.03 -22.75
N LYS A 174 6.29 24.09 -22.17
CA LYS A 174 4.84 24.34 -22.27
C LYS A 174 4.57 25.06 -23.58
N LEU A 175 3.65 24.51 -24.38
CA LEU A 175 3.11 25.12 -25.60
C LEU A 175 1.74 25.74 -25.31
N ASN A 176 1.21 26.52 -26.28
CA ASN A 176 -0.14 27.08 -26.14
C ASN A 176 -1.24 26.00 -25.99
N ASN A 177 -1.08 24.85 -26.66
CA ASN A 177 -2.01 23.74 -26.66
C ASN A 177 -1.32 22.42 -26.24
N GLY A 178 -0.62 22.40 -25.10
CA GLY A 178 -0.03 21.17 -24.60
C GLY A 178 1.40 21.32 -24.11
N TYR A 179 2.14 20.24 -24.19
CA TYR A 179 3.51 20.14 -23.70
C TYR A 179 4.38 19.45 -24.74
N GLN A 180 5.56 20.01 -24.99
CA GLN A 180 6.60 19.38 -25.80
C GLN A 180 7.64 18.73 -24.89
N ILE A 181 7.82 17.44 -25.08
CA ILE A 181 8.80 16.65 -24.36
C ILE A 181 10.00 16.40 -25.29
N THR A 182 11.18 16.76 -24.86
CA THR A 182 12.43 16.49 -25.54
C THR A 182 13.13 15.31 -24.90
N LEU A 183 13.38 14.27 -25.67
CA LEU A 183 14.07 13.05 -25.27
C LEU A 183 15.60 13.24 -25.34
N LYS A 184 16.36 12.54 -24.48
CA LYS A 184 17.82 12.54 -24.56
C LYS A 184 18.38 11.76 -25.75
N LYS A 185 17.67 10.71 -26.18
CA LYS A 185 18.04 9.90 -27.35
C LYS A 185 16.89 9.85 -28.33
N PRO A 186 17.15 9.70 -29.64
CA PRO A 186 16.10 9.62 -30.64
C PRO A 186 15.28 8.32 -30.47
N LEU A 187 14.03 8.39 -30.90
CA LEU A 187 13.15 7.22 -31.05
C LEU A 187 13.75 6.25 -32.07
N LYS A 188 13.71 4.97 -31.76
CA LYS A 188 14.15 3.88 -32.63
C LYS A 188 13.07 3.42 -33.57
N PHE A 189 11.81 3.40 -33.07
CA PHE A 189 10.65 2.97 -33.88
C PHE A 189 9.92 4.18 -34.43
N ARG A 190 9.20 3.93 -35.55
CA ARG A 190 8.28 4.87 -36.13
C ARG A 190 6.88 4.54 -35.64
N TYR A 191 6.18 5.54 -35.16
CA TYR A 191 4.82 5.44 -34.63
C TYR A 191 3.86 6.02 -35.67
N ASP A 192 3.16 5.15 -36.39
CA ASP A 192 2.22 5.54 -37.45
C ASP A 192 0.77 5.48 -36.97
N GLU A 193 0.52 4.91 -35.79
CA GLU A 193 -0.79 4.76 -35.15
C GLU A 193 -0.86 5.60 -33.86
N ILE A 194 -2.00 5.54 -33.16
CA ILE A 194 -2.16 6.18 -31.87
C ILE A 194 -1.11 5.63 -30.91
N ALA A 195 -0.27 6.54 -30.40
CA ALA A 195 0.73 6.21 -29.39
C ALA A 195 0.38 6.85 -28.06
N TYR A 196 0.75 6.17 -26.99
CA TYR A 196 0.54 6.61 -25.63
C TYR A 196 1.86 6.91 -24.95
N LEU A 197 1.87 7.92 -24.11
CA LEU A 197 3.01 8.33 -23.32
C LEU A 197 2.66 8.38 -21.84
N GLY A 198 3.50 7.80 -20.98
CA GLY A 198 3.37 7.83 -19.54
C GLY A 198 4.69 7.60 -18.83
N GLU A 199 4.71 7.75 -17.52
CA GLU A 199 5.89 7.40 -16.71
C GLU A 199 6.15 5.90 -16.73
N TRP A 200 7.43 5.52 -16.81
CA TRP A 200 7.86 4.14 -16.66
C TRP A 200 8.20 3.87 -15.20
N LEU A 201 7.45 2.97 -14.57
CA LEU A 201 7.57 2.62 -13.16
C LEU A 201 8.35 1.30 -13.02
N GLU A 202 9.41 1.34 -12.22
CA GLU A 202 10.27 0.20 -11.90
C GLU A 202 10.18 -0.08 -10.41
N GLU A 203 9.17 -0.83 -10.03
CA GLU A 203 8.90 -1.21 -8.65
C GLU A 203 9.83 -2.35 -8.22
N THR A 204 10.44 -2.23 -7.06
CA THR A 204 11.31 -3.29 -6.51
C THR A 204 10.88 -3.62 -5.08
N TRP A 205 10.60 -4.88 -4.84
CA TRP A 205 10.24 -5.47 -3.55
C TRP A 205 11.39 -6.33 -3.08
N PHE A 206 11.92 -6.09 -1.91
CA PHE A 206 13.09 -6.82 -1.40
C PHE A 206 13.17 -6.76 0.11
N THR A 207 13.93 -7.69 0.69
CA THR A 207 14.25 -7.64 2.12
C THR A 207 15.62 -7.03 2.32
N LYS A 208 15.76 -6.18 3.36
CA LYS A 208 17.02 -5.56 3.76
C LYS A 208 17.13 -5.56 5.29
N GLN A 209 18.35 -5.61 5.81
CA GLN A 209 18.57 -5.39 7.23
C GLN A 209 18.41 -3.91 7.58
N ASN A 210 17.63 -3.64 8.63
CA ASN A 210 17.49 -2.31 9.21
C ASN A 210 18.69 -1.98 10.11
N GLU A 211 18.67 -0.79 10.73
CA GLU A 211 19.70 -0.34 11.67
C GLU A 211 19.86 -1.24 12.90
N LYS A 212 18.83 -2.02 13.25
CA LYS A 212 18.84 -2.99 14.35
C LYS A 212 19.33 -4.39 13.94
N CYS A 213 19.83 -4.53 12.70
CA CYS A 213 20.21 -5.82 12.10
C CYS A 213 19.04 -6.81 11.93
N GLU A 214 17.79 -6.35 11.99
CA GLU A 214 16.61 -7.14 11.71
C GLU A 214 16.29 -7.08 10.22
N LYS A 215 15.90 -8.20 9.65
CA LYS A 215 15.53 -8.27 8.23
C LYS A 215 14.09 -7.77 8.07
N THR A 216 13.87 -6.73 7.27
CA THR A 216 12.57 -6.10 7.05
C THR A 216 12.23 -5.99 5.58
N LEU A 217 10.95 -5.87 5.25
CA LEU A 217 10.46 -5.76 3.88
C LEU A 217 10.48 -4.30 3.42
N HIS A 218 11.13 -4.06 2.29
CA HIS A 218 11.26 -2.76 1.65
C HIS A 218 10.59 -2.74 0.28
N TYR A 219 10.10 -1.58 -0.06
CA TYR A 219 9.58 -1.24 -1.39
C TYR A 219 10.38 -0.07 -1.95
N LYS A 220 10.69 -0.12 -3.23
CA LYS A 220 11.36 0.96 -3.95
C LYS A 220 10.64 1.21 -5.26
N LEU A 221 10.18 2.43 -5.46
CA LEU A 221 9.77 2.97 -6.76
C LEU A 221 10.77 4.02 -7.21
N PHE A 222 10.80 5.18 -6.58
CA PHE A 222 11.81 6.24 -6.78
C PHE A 222 12.73 6.36 -5.56
N GLN A 223 12.17 6.18 -4.39
CA GLN A 223 12.87 6.12 -3.10
C GLN A 223 12.62 4.77 -2.46
N THR A 224 13.51 4.38 -1.57
CA THR A 224 13.37 3.13 -0.81
C THR A 224 12.65 3.43 0.49
N GLU A 225 11.56 2.72 0.74
CA GLU A 225 10.74 2.84 1.92
C GLU A 225 10.64 1.47 2.62
N GLU A 226 10.69 1.47 3.94
CA GLU A 226 10.41 0.30 4.75
C GLU A 226 8.89 0.16 4.86
N LEU A 227 8.33 -0.96 4.43
CA LEU A 227 6.88 -1.18 4.44
C LEU A 227 6.38 -1.63 5.81
N SER A 228 7.10 -2.53 6.46
CA SER A 228 6.77 -3.03 7.78
C SER A 228 8.01 -3.55 8.48
N PRO A 229 8.24 -3.14 9.73
CA PRO A 229 9.29 -3.71 10.56
C PRO A 229 8.93 -5.10 11.08
N LEU A 230 7.68 -5.54 10.93
CA LEU A 230 7.16 -6.82 11.43
C LEU A 230 7.24 -7.96 10.41
N ILE A 231 7.55 -7.64 9.14
CA ILE A 231 7.64 -8.63 8.06
C ILE A 231 9.11 -8.90 7.74
N HIS A 232 9.56 -10.10 8.07
CA HIS A 232 10.96 -10.51 7.96
C HIS A 232 11.21 -11.48 6.82
N GLU A 233 10.17 -12.18 6.36
CA GLU A 233 10.28 -13.16 5.29
C GLU A 233 9.56 -12.69 4.03
N PHE A 234 10.27 -12.78 2.91
CA PHE A 234 9.76 -12.54 1.59
C PHE A 234 10.35 -13.55 0.62
N TYR A 235 9.51 -14.26 -0.08
CA TYR A 235 9.91 -15.23 -1.09
C TYR A 235 8.95 -15.16 -2.28
N VAL A 236 9.49 -15.26 -3.50
CA VAL A 236 8.69 -15.24 -4.73
C VAL A 236 9.14 -16.36 -5.64
N ALA A 237 8.17 -17.09 -6.20
CA ALA A 237 8.40 -18.12 -7.20
C ALA A 237 7.50 -17.89 -8.42
N ARG A 238 8.02 -18.19 -9.60
CA ARG A 238 7.24 -18.19 -10.84
C ARG A 238 6.75 -19.60 -11.14
N ARG A 239 5.49 -19.71 -11.48
CA ARG A 239 4.84 -20.93 -11.98
C ARG A 239 4.07 -20.63 -13.25
N ILE A 240 3.99 -21.57 -14.18
CA ILE A 240 3.17 -21.44 -15.38
C ILE A 240 1.91 -22.29 -15.21
N VAL A 241 0.75 -21.66 -15.33
CA VAL A 241 -0.57 -22.32 -15.27
C VAL A 241 -1.37 -21.97 -16.51
N LYS A 242 -1.74 -22.96 -17.31
CA LYS A 242 -2.46 -22.76 -18.58
C LYS A 242 -1.79 -21.71 -19.49
N GLN A 243 -0.47 -21.81 -19.65
CA GLN A 243 0.38 -20.90 -20.44
C GLN A 243 0.46 -19.45 -19.90
N ARG A 244 -0.06 -19.18 -18.72
CA ARG A 244 0.06 -17.86 -18.07
C ARG A 244 1.01 -17.93 -16.88
N PRO A 245 1.89 -16.95 -16.72
CA PRO A 245 2.71 -16.88 -15.52
C PRO A 245 1.85 -16.50 -14.32
N VAL A 246 2.06 -17.27 -13.27
CA VAL A 246 1.51 -17.03 -11.93
C VAL A 246 2.69 -16.83 -11.00
N LEU A 247 2.67 -15.76 -10.24
CA LEU A 247 3.64 -15.52 -9.19
C LEU A 247 3.05 -15.98 -7.85
N ASP A 248 3.73 -16.94 -7.25
CA ASP A 248 3.46 -17.40 -5.90
C ASP A 248 4.39 -16.64 -4.96
N PHE A 249 3.86 -15.83 -4.07
CA PHE A 249 4.67 -15.14 -3.09
C PHE A 249 4.27 -15.50 -1.66
N THR A 250 5.26 -15.52 -0.79
CA THR A 250 5.10 -15.76 0.64
C THR A 250 5.70 -14.59 1.39
N ILE A 251 4.91 -14.02 2.28
CA ILE A 251 5.34 -12.96 3.21
C ILE A 251 5.03 -13.41 4.63
N GLY A 252 5.91 -13.10 5.57
CA GLY A 252 5.73 -13.54 6.95
C GLY A 252 6.53 -12.73 7.96
N SER A 253 6.06 -12.75 9.21
CA SER A 253 6.75 -12.19 10.36
C SER A 253 7.76 -13.21 10.92
N ASP A 254 7.33 -14.47 11.01
CA ASP A 254 8.09 -15.62 11.52
C ASP A 254 7.66 -16.89 10.80
N LYS A 255 8.38 -17.99 11.06
CA LYS A 255 8.10 -19.32 10.47
C LYS A 255 6.66 -19.81 10.65
N GLU A 256 5.96 -19.31 11.69
CA GLU A 256 4.58 -19.71 11.99
C GLU A 256 3.52 -18.76 11.44
N LYS A 257 3.89 -17.51 11.16
CA LYS A 257 2.96 -16.47 10.70
C LYS A 257 3.35 -15.99 9.30
N PHE A 258 2.89 -16.71 8.31
CA PHE A 258 3.11 -16.35 6.91
C PHE A 258 1.82 -16.40 6.11
N ARG A 259 1.78 -15.61 5.05
CA ARG A 259 0.71 -15.60 4.06
C ARG A 259 1.27 -15.98 2.69
N LYS A 260 0.68 -17.02 2.09
CA LYS A 260 1.02 -17.48 0.75
C LYS A 260 -0.09 -17.12 -0.21
N ILE A 261 0.25 -16.46 -1.30
CA ILE A 261 -0.70 -15.94 -2.28
C ILE A 261 -0.18 -16.24 -3.69
N SER A 262 -1.11 -16.63 -4.56
CA SER A 262 -0.85 -16.84 -5.98
C SER A 262 -1.56 -15.78 -6.81
N VAL A 263 -0.82 -15.06 -7.64
CA VAL A 263 -1.35 -13.98 -8.47
C VAL A 263 -0.98 -14.20 -9.92
N SER A 264 -1.97 -14.18 -10.80
CA SER A 264 -1.75 -14.20 -12.24
C SER A 264 -1.48 -12.79 -12.75
N VAL A 265 -0.47 -12.66 -13.60
CA VAL A 265 -0.24 -11.43 -14.36
C VAL A 265 -1.37 -11.29 -15.39
N ARG A 266 -2.08 -10.14 -15.40
CA ARG A 266 -3.26 -9.96 -16.26
C ARG A 266 -2.93 -9.58 -17.70
N ASN A 267 -1.86 -8.85 -17.89
CA ASN A 267 -1.52 -8.23 -19.17
C ASN A 267 -0.57 -9.07 -20.02
N LEU A 268 -0.87 -10.34 -20.15
CA LEU A 268 -0.07 -11.27 -20.98
C LEU A 268 -0.86 -11.77 -22.17
#